data_6a31f46f9c0fd05d41d9091e371e00ce
#
_entry.id   6a31f46f9c0fd05d41d9091e371e00ce
#
_cell.length_a   1.000
_cell.length_b   1.000
_cell.length_c   1.000
_cell.angle_alpha   90.00
_cell.angle_beta   90.00
_cell.angle_gamma   90.00
#
_symmetry.space_group_name_H-M   'P 1'
#
loop_
_entity.id
_entity.type
_entity.pdbx_description
1 polymer ?
#
loop_
_entity_poly.entity_id
_entity_poly.type
_entity_poly.pdbx_seq_one_letter_code
_entity_poly.pdbx_strand_id
1 'polypeptide(L)' 'MDAKYLREKAALCERLADGLSLNNPARFQLMDLAEDFLKHAKQLEEQGAEQEGQSQQHRGG' A
#
# COMPACT_ATOMS: atom_id res chain seq x y z
N MET A 1 -8.42 -1.49 -9.63
CA MET A 1 -7.26 -1.84 -8.78
C MET A 1 -7.70 -1.81 -7.32
N ASP A 2 -7.38 -2.82 -6.56
CA ASP A 2 -7.81 -2.89 -5.17
C ASP A 2 -6.61 -2.85 -4.23
N ALA A 3 -6.91 -2.71 -2.94
CA ALA A 3 -5.87 -2.56 -1.94
C ALA A 3 -5.00 -3.80 -1.82
N LYS A 4 -5.59 -4.97 -2.01
CA LYS A 4 -4.82 -6.20 -1.93
C LYS A 4 -3.74 -6.26 -3.01
N TYR A 5 -4.13 -5.88 -4.23
CA TYR A 5 -3.17 -5.85 -5.34
C TYR A 5 -2.02 -4.90 -5.02
N LEU A 6 -2.34 -3.73 -4.48
CA LEU A 6 -1.32 -2.75 -4.17
C LEU A 6 -0.39 -3.24 -3.06
N ARG A 7 -0.95 -3.92 -2.06
CA ARG A 7 -0.13 -4.48 -1.00
C ARG A 7 0.80 -5.56 -1.53
N GLU A 8 0.31 -6.37 -2.46
CA GLU A 8 1.16 -7.40 -3.05
C GLU A 8 2.29 -6.78 -3.85
N LYS A 9 2.01 -5.70 -4.56
CA LYS A 9 3.05 -5.00 -5.28
C LYS A 9 4.08 -4.38 -4.34
N ALA A 10 3.61 -3.83 -3.22
CA ALA A 10 4.52 -3.27 -2.22
C ALA A 10 5.43 -4.36 -1.66
N ALA A 11 4.86 -5.52 -1.33
CA ALA A 11 5.65 -6.63 -0.80
C ALA A 11 6.69 -7.10 -1.82
N LEU A 12 6.32 -7.11 -3.09
CA LEU A 12 7.27 -7.49 -4.14
C LEU A 12 8.41 -6.49 -4.20
N CYS A 13 8.09 -5.20 -4.16
CA CYS A 13 9.13 -4.16 -4.18
C CYS A 13 10.08 -4.31 -3.00
N GLU A 14 9.53 -4.59 -1.82
CA GLU A 14 10.35 -4.77 -0.63
C GLU A 14 11.27 -5.97 -0.76
N ARG A 15 10.76 -7.07 -1.30
CA ARG A 15 11.59 -8.25 -1.48
C ARG A 15 12.70 -8.00 -2.50
N LEU A 16 12.39 -7.29 -3.55
CA LEU A 16 13.41 -6.95 -4.54
C LEU A 16 14.46 -6.04 -3.93
N ALA A 17 14.03 -5.09 -3.10
CA ALA A 17 14.97 -4.20 -2.44
C ALA A 17 15.90 -4.97 -1.49
N ASP A 18 15.33 -5.94 -0.77
CA ASP A 18 16.12 -6.75 0.16
C ASP A 18 17.19 -7.56 -0.55
N GLY A 19 16.96 -7.89 -1.82
CA GLY A 19 17.94 -8.62 -2.60
C GLY A 19 19.06 -7.78 -3.15
N LEU A 20 18.98 -6.46 -3.02
CA LEU A 20 20.00 -5.56 -3.52
C LEU A 20 20.95 -5.18 -2.40
N SER A 21 22.19 -4.84 -2.77
CA SER A 21 23.15 -4.40 -1.77
C SER A 21 22.70 -3.08 -1.16
N LEU A 22 23.19 -2.81 0.05
CA LEU A 22 22.82 -1.58 0.76
C LEU A 22 23.28 -0.33 0.02
N ASN A 23 24.30 -0.46 -0.80
CA ASN A 23 24.85 0.68 -1.56
C ASN A 23 24.16 0.88 -2.90
N ASN A 24 23.25 0.01 -3.27
CA ASN A 24 22.61 0.11 -4.59
C ASN A 24 21.49 1.13 -4.51
N PRO A 25 21.57 2.23 -5.29
CA PRO A 25 20.53 3.26 -5.23
C PRO A 25 19.15 2.76 -5.63
N ALA A 26 19.07 1.70 -6.44
CA ALA A 26 17.76 1.14 -6.80
C ALA A 26 17.02 0.60 -5.60
N ARG A 27 17.74 0.22 -4.54
CA ARG A 27 17.12 -0.26 -3.32
C ARG A 27 16.21 0.80 -2.72
N PHE A 28 16.70 2.04 -2.67
CA PHE A 28 15.90 3.13 -2.13
C PHE A 28 14.71 3.45 -3.02
N GLN A 29 14.88 3.37 -4.33
CA GLN A 29 13.78 3.61 -5.25
C GLN A 29 12.69 2.57 -5.07
N LEU A 30 13.07 1.31 -4.89
CA LEU A 30 12.10 0.25 -4.65
C LEU A 30 11.36 0.43 -3.34
N MET A 31 12.07 0.87 -2.31
CA MET A 31 11.43 1.10 -1.03
C MET A 31 10.47 2.28 -1.07
N ASP A 32 10.83 3.33 -1.79
CA ASP A 32 9.93 4.45 -1.98
C ASP A 32 8.68 4.03 -2.74
N LEU A 33 8.85 3.20 -3.75
CA LEU A 33 7.73 2.72 -4.53
C LEU A 33 6.81 1.84 -3.67
N ALA A 34 7.40 0.98 -2.85
CA ALA A 34 6.62 0.15 -1.94
C ALA A 34 5.79 1.02 -1.00
N GLU A 35 6.39 2.08 -0.49
CA GLU A 35 5.71 2.99 0.41
C GLU A 35 4.53 3.66 -0.29
N ASP A 36 4.73 4.09 -1.54
CA ASP A 36 3.66 4.70 -2.31
C ASP A 36 2.51 3.72 -2.54
N PHE A 37 2.84 2.47 -2.86
CA PHE A 37 1.80 1.45 -3.01
C PHE A 37 1.01 1.27 -1.72
N LEU A 38 1.70 1.25 -0.59
CA LEU A 38 1.03 1.06 0.70
C LEU A 38 0.15 2.25 1.05
N LYS A 39 0.61 3.45 0.77
CA LYS A 39 -0.21 4.64 0.99
C LYS A 39 -1.47 4.61 0.14
N HIS A 40 -1.31 4.22 -1.11
CA HIS A 40 -2.45 4.14 -2.01
C HIS A 40 -3.43 3.07 -1.55
N ALA A 41 -2.89 1.91 -1.11
CA ALA A 41 -3.74 0.84 -0.60
C ALA A 41 -4.55 1.31 0.60
N LYS A 42 -3.90 2.04 1.49
CA LYS A 42 -4.58 2.55 2.67
C LYS A 42 -5.69 3.52 2.28
N GLN A 43 -5.43 4.39 1.31
CA GLN A 43 -6.44 5.32 0.84
C GLN A 43 -7.65 4.60 0.27
N LEU A 44 -7.40 3.56 -0.52
CA LEU A 44 -8.51 2.79 -1.09
C LEU A 44 -9.32 2.09 -0.01
N GLU A 45 -8.65 1.57 1.00
CA GLU A 45 -9.35 0.92 2.10
C GLU A 45 -10.18 1.90 2.89
N GLU A 46 -9.64 3.09 3.11
CA GLU A 46 -10.37 4.12 3.84
C GLU A 46 -11.58 4.58 3.05
N GLN A 47 -11.44 4.70 1.74
CA GLN A 47 -12.56 5.08 0.90
C GLN A 47 -13.65 4.01 0.92
N GLY A 48 -13.25 2.75 0.83
CA GLY A 48 -14.19 1.66 0.89
C GLY A 48 -14.86 1.59 2.25
N ALA A 49 -14.08 1.76 3.30
CA ALA A 49 -14.63 1.75 4.65
C ALA A 49 -15.60 2.89 4.88
N GLU A 50 -15.28 4.07 4.33
CA GLU A 50 -16.17 5.22 4.47
C GLU A 50 -17.50 4.97 3.78
N GLN A 51 -17.46 4.40 2.58
CA GLN A 51 -18.68 4.12 1.85
C GLN A 51 -19.53 3.09 2.57
N GLU A 52 -18.89 2.06 3.08
CA GLU A 52 -19.58 1.04 3.82
C GLU A 52 -20.05 1.55 5.17
N GLY A 53 -19.21 2.36 5.79
CA GLY A 53 -19.55 2.90 7.09
C GLY A 53 -20.75 3.82 7.01
N GLN A 54 -20.83 4.62 5.98
CA GLN A 54 -21.98 5.50 5.81
C GLN A 54 -23.26 4.71 5.66
N SER A 55 -23.18 3.60 4.99
CA SER A 55 -24.39 2.79 4.81
C SER A 55 -24.75 1.99 6.04
N GLN A 56 -23.79 1.74 6.91
CA GLN A 56 -24.01 0.92 8.09
C GLN A 56 -24.09 1.69 9.36
N GLN A 57 -23.22 2.55 9.50
CA GLN A 57 -23.02 3.21 10.76
C GLN A 57 -23.61 4.54 10.82
N HIS A 58 -23.06 4.68 10.29
CA HIS A 58 -22.69 5.70 10.66
C HIS A 58 -22.97 5.86 11.71
N ARG A 59 -22.80 5.21 11.82
CA ARG A 59 -22.68 5.08 12.63
C ARG A 59 -22.28 5.19 13.36
N GLY A 60 -22.59 5.12 13.10
CA GLY A 60 -22.19 5.19 13.59
C GLY A 60 -21.72 5.22 14.15
N GLY A 61 -21.73 5.33 14.03
CA GLY A 61 -21.35 5.59 14.49
C GLY A 61 -21.26 5.67 14.66
#